data_b6fa01473dce9f5cc87d4bfb37c09f49
#
_entry.id   b6fa01473dce9f5cc87d4bfb37c09f49
#
_cell.length_a   1.000
_cell.length_b   1.000
_cell.length_c   1.000
_cell.angle_alpha   90.00
_cell.angle_beta   90.00
_cell.angle_gamma   90.00
#
_symmetry.space_group_name_H-M   'P 1'
#
loop_
_entity.id
_entity.type
_entity.pdbx_description
1 polymer ?
#
loop_
_entity_poly.entity_id
_entity_poly.type
_entity_poly.pdbx_seq_one_letter_code
_entity_poly.pdbx_strand_id
1 'polypeptide(L)'
;MKISFKWISEIIDENLDFEECAELLTDIGLEVEKFYDFSNTNTDLSQLLIGKVKECIKHPNADRLKLTTVDIGDSDDLKIVCGAPNVDVDQTVVVAPVGSTLTTIKGDSFKIKKAKIRDIESHGMLC
;
A
#
# COMPACT_ATOMS: atom_id res chain seq x y z
N MET A 1 22.08 -7.78 -8.88
CA MET A 1 20.75 -8.26 -9.36
C MET A 1 19.82 -8.38 -8.16
N LYS A 2 18.50 -8.19 -8.32
CA LYS A 2 17.51 -8.43 -7.23
C LYS A 2 16.59 -9.54 -7.67
N ILE A 3 16.39 -10.54 -6.80
CA ILE A 3 15.53 -11.71 -7.08
C ILE A 3 14.62 -11.94 -5.87
N SER A 4 13.39 -12.37 -6.11
CA SER A 4 12.46 -12.77 -5.04
C SER A 4 12.71 -14.22 -4.65
N PHE A 5 12.94 -14.48 -3.37
CA PHE A 5 13.07 -15.84 -2.85
C PHE A 5 11.80 -16.67 -3.10
N LYS A 6 10.63 -16.06 -2.90
CA LYS A 6 9.36 -16.72 -3.18
C LYS A 6 9.27 -17.18 -4.64
N TRP A 7 9.78 -16.39 -5.56
CA TRP A 7 9.80 -16.74 -6.97
C TRP A 7 10.78 -17.89 -7.29
N ILE A 8 11.94 -17.90 -6.62
CA ILE A 8 12.88 -19.03 -6.73
C ILE A 8 12.23 -20.31 -6.23
N SER A 9 11.58 -20.28 -5.06
CA SER A 9 10.93 -21.46 -4.47
C SER A 9 9.73 -21.98 -5.28
N GLU A 10 9.11 -21.16 -6.13
CA GLU A 10 8.08 -21.62 -7.07
C GLU A 10 8.66 -22.39 -8.28
N ILE A 11 9.94 -22.20 -8.61
CA ILE A 11 10.62 -22.84 -9.74
C ILE A 11 11.39 -24.08 -9.31
N ILE A 12 11.96 -24.06 -8.09
CA ILE A 12 12.72 -25.16 -7.51
C ILE A 12 11.73 -26.02 -6.71
N ASP A 13 11.60 -27.29 -7.10
CA ASP A 13 10.74 -28.28 -6.40
C ASP A 13 11.40 -28.84 -5.14
N GLU A 14 12.04 -27.97 -4.36
CA GLU A 14 12.75 -28.26 -3.12
C GLU A 14 12.33 -27.31 -2.01
N ASN A 15 12.25 -27.82 -0.79
CA ASN A 15 11.84 -27.05 0.37
C ASN A 15 13.06 -26.45 1.08
N LEU A 16 13.65 -25.43 0.47
CA LEU A 16 14.78 -24.68 1.03
C LEU A 16 14.24 -23.51 1.88
N ASP A 17 14.91 -23.23 2.99
CA ASP A 17 14.70 -21.97 3.66
C ASP A 17 15.52 -20.84 3.00
N PHE A 18 15.28 -19.61 3.43
CA PHE A 18 15.91 -18.45 2.82
C PHE A 18 17.41 -18.39 3.08
N GLU A 19 17.87 -18.66 4.31
CA GLU A 19 19.27 -18.65 4.71
C GLU A 19 20.05 -19.72 3.96
N GLU A 20 19.54 -20.93 3.90
CA GLU A 20 20.14 -22.05 3.17
C GLU A 20 20.26 -21.74 1.67
N CYS A 21 19.24 -21.15 1.07
CA CYS A 21 19.29 -20.71 -0.33
C CYS A 21 20.38 -19.65 -0.57
N ALA A 22 20.53 -18.69 0.35
CA ALA A 22 21.54 -17.64 0.23
C ALA A 22 22.97 -18.20 0.36
N GLU A 23 23.21 -19.18 1.25
CA GLU A 23 24.49 -19.89 1.39
C GLU A 23 24.83 -20.68 0.13
N LEU A 24 23.90 -21.50 -0.37
CA LEU A 24 24.09 -22.28 -1.58
C LEU A 24 24.39 -21.42 -2.81
N LEU A 25 23.70 -20.29 -2.97
CA LEU A 25 23.97 -19.34 -4.05
C LEU A 25 25.38 -18.77 -3.95
N THR A 26 25.80 -18.41 -2.76
CA THR A 26 27.15 -17.87 -2.51
C THR A 26 28.23 -18.91 -2.78
N ASP A 27 28.03 -20.15 -2.37
CA ASP A 27 28.95 -21.26 -2.58
C ASP A 27 29.20 -21.60 -4.05
N ILE A 28 28.18 -21.44 -4.88
CA ILE A 28 28.29 -21.62 -6.34
C ILE A 28 28.81 -20.37 -7.08
N GLY A 29 29.18 -19.30 -6.33
CA GLY A 29 29.79 -18.10 -6.89
C GLY A 29 28.79 -16.96 -7.19
N LEU A 30 27.54 -17.08 -6.74
CA LEU A 30 26.53 -16.02 -6.82
C LEU A 30 26.37 -15.37 -5.45
N GLU A 31 27.31 -14.50 -5.09
CA GLU A 31 27.35 -13.85 -3.78
C GLU A 31 26.06 -13.09 -3.46
N VAL A 32 25.45 -13.41 -2.29
CA VAL A 32 24.28 -12.71 -1.75
C VAL A 32 24.76 -11.60 -0.80
N GLU A 33 24.89 -10.39 -1.32
CA GLU A 33 25.36 -9.22 -0.55
C GLU A 33 24.35 -8.72 0.49
N LYS A 34 23.06 -8.76 0.17
CA LYS A 34 21.98 -8.22 1.01
C LYS A 34 20.66 -8.91 0.73
N PHE A 35 19.85 -9.03 1.76
CA PHE A 35 18.44 -9.42 1.65
C PHE A 35 17.53 -8.38 2.29
N TYR A 36 16.28 -8.39 1.86
CA TYR A 36 15.23 -7.52 2.37
C TYR A 36 14.00 -8.37 2.63
N ASP A 37 13.56 -8.41 3.87
CA ASP A 37 12.29 -9.03 4.23
C ASP A 37 11.17 -7.98 4.11
N PHE A 38 10.28 -8.19 3.14
CA PHE A 38 9.10 -7.36 2.93
C PHE A 38 7.89 -7.83 3.74
N SER A 39 7.96 -9.00 4.39
CA SER A 39 6.87 -9.49 5.25
C SER A 39 6.80 -8.73 6.57
N ASN A 40 7.91 -8.12 7.00
CA ASN A 40 8.02 -7.32 8.22
C ASN A 40 7.55 -5.85 8.04
N THR A 41 6.63 -5.58 7.13
CA THR A 41 5.91 -4.31 7.21
C THR A 41 5.03 -4.36 8.45
N ASN A 42 5.35 -3.53 9.46
CA ASN A 42 4.55 -3.38 10.69
C ASN A 42 3.15 -2.79 10.43
N THR A 43 2.72 -2.76 9.18
CA THR A 43 1.39 -2.34 8.76
C THR A 43 0.51 -3.57 8.64
N ASP A 44 -0.55 -3.60 9.43
CA ASP A 44 -1.59 -4.61 9.29
C ASP A 44 -2.37 -4.37 7.99
N LEU A 45 -1.97 -5.08 6.94
CA LEU A 45 -2.57 -4.96 5.61
C LEU A 45 -4.02 -5.45 5.58
N SER A 46 -4.47 -6.23 6.58
CA SER A 46 -5.86 -6.70 6.67
C SER A 46 -6.87 -5.57 6.89
N GLN A 47 -6.40 -4.40 7.33
CA GLN A 47 -7.21 -3.19 7.51
C GLN A 47 -7.35 -2.36 6.22
N LEU A 48 -6.62 -2.71 5.17
CA LEU A 48 -6.68 -2.01 3.90
C LEU A 48 -7.71 -2.66 2.97
N LEU A 49 -8.37 -1.82 2.19
CA LEU A 49 -9.37 -2.24 1.22
C LEU A 49 -8.92 -1.90 -0.20
N ILE A 50 -9.42 -2.64 -1.15
CA ILE A 50 -9.30 -2.27 -2.57
C ILE A 50 -10.59 -1.56 -2.95
N GLY A 51 -10.44 -0.36 -3.52
CA GLY A 51 -11.58 0.43 -3.97
C GLY A 51 -11.43 0.90 -5.41
N LYS A 52 -12.56 1.24 -6.03
CA LYS A 52 -12.60 1.84 -7.36
C LYS A 52 -13.00 3.31 -7.27
N VAL A 53 -12.22 4.20 -7.87
CA VAL A 53 -12.53 5.64 -7.92
C VAL A 53 -13.68 5.87 -8.91
N LYS A 54 -14.86 6.23 -8.41
CA LYS A 54 -16.03 6.57 -9.23
C LYS A 54 -16.01 8.01 -9.73
N GLU A 55 -15.54 8.93 -8.87
CA GLU A 55 -15.45 10.34 -9.17
C GLU A 55 -14.13 10.92 -8.69
N CYS A 56 -13.58 11.84 -9.45
CA CYS A 56 -12.35 12.56 -9.11
C CYS A 56 -12.49 14.00 -9.60
N ILE A 57 -12.72 14.94 -8.68
CA ILE A 57 -12.89 16.36 -9.00
C ILE A 57 -11.87 17.21 -8.26
N LYS A 58 -11.53 18.37 -8.82
CA LYS A 58 -10.60 19.31 -8.17
C LYS A 58 -11.24 19.87 -6.88
N HIS A 59 -10.43 19.98 -5.83
CA HIS A 59 -10.87 20.57 -4.56
C HIS A 59 -11.14 22.09 -4.74
N PRO A 60 -12.30 22.63 -4.30
CA PRO A 60 -12.65 24.03 -4.54
C PRO A 60 -11.70 25.03 -3.88
N ASN A 61 -11.14 24.69 -2.73
CA ASN A 61 -10.31 25.57 -1.90
C ASN A 61 -8.83 25.15 -1.83
N ALA A 62 -8.36 24.25 -2.74
CA ALA A 62 -6.99 23.78 -2.71
C ALA A 62 -6.54 23.23 -4.08
N ASP A 63 -5.63 23.92 -4.74
CA ASP A 63 -5.17 23.58 -6.11
C ASP A 63 -4.50 22.22 -6.25
N ARG A 64 -3.90 21.71 -5.18
CA ARG A 64 -3.14 20.44 -5.19
C ARG A 64 -3.95 19.26 -4.66
N LEU A 65 -5.21 19.47 -4.27
CA LEU A 65 -6.06 18.42 -3.73
C LEU A 65 -7.17 18.07 -4.71
N LYS A 66 -7.57 16.81 -4.67
CA LYS A 66 -8.71 16.27 -5.40
C LYS A 66 -9.70 15.65 -4.40
N LEU A 67 -10.97 15.73 -4.72
CA LEU A 67 -12.05 15.06 -4.01
C LEU A 67 -12.37 13.80 -4.78
N THR A 68 -12.25 12.66 -4.12
CA THR A 68 -12.57 11.37 -4.72
C THR A 68 -13.75 10.73 -4.03
N THR A 69 -14.62 10.10 -4.81
CA THR A 69 -15.66 9.19 -4.36
C THR A 69 -15.21 7.78 -4.72
N VAL A 70 -15.01 6.92 -3.73
CA VAL A 70 -14.40 5.60 -3.89
C VAL A 70 -15.37 4.52 -3.44
N ASP A 71 -15.69 3.62 -4.36
CA ASP A 71 -16.44 2.39 -4.11
C ASP A 71 -15.50 1.34 -3.52
N ILE A 72 -15.81 0.86 -2.34
CA ILE A 72 -15.06 -0.19 -1.63
C ILE A 72 -15.81 -1.53 -1.59
N GLY A 73 -16.92 -1.65 -2.34
CA GLY A 73 -17.77 -2.84 -2.35
C GLY A 73 -18.77 -2.90 -1.18
N ASP A 74 -18.90 -1.83 -0.42
CA ASP A 74 -19.90 -1.67 0.66
C ASP A 74 -21.10 -0.85 0.19
N SER A 75 -22.12 -0.68 1.04
CA SER A 75 -23.35 0.06 0.71
C SER A 75 -23.12 1.55 0.42
N ASP A 76 -22.10 2.13 1.02
CA ASP A 76 -21.80 3.55 0.91
C ASP A 76 -20.38 3.80 0.36
N ASP A 77 -20.30 4.68 -0.63
CA ASP A 77 -19.03 5.13 -1.19
C ASP A 77 -18.29 6.04 -0.21
N LEU A 78 -16.97 5.90 -0.14
CA LEU A 78 -16.13 6.74 0.71
C LEU A 78 -15.73 8.04 0.00
N LYS A 79 -15.97 9.17 0.65
CA LYS A 79 -15.44 10.47 0.22
C LYS A 79 -14.07 10.69 0.83
N ILE A 80 -13.05 10.83 -0.01
CA ILE A 80 -11.66 10.97 0.40
C ILE A 80 -11.01 12.16 -0.29
N VAL A 81 -10.35 13.00 0.49
CA VAL A 81 -9.53 14.10 -0.04
C VAL A 81 -8.13 13.54 -0.30
N CYS A 82 -7.70 13.60 -1.56
CA CYS A 82 -6.44 13.03 -2.02
C CYS A 82 -5.49 14.13 -2.53
N GLY A 83 -4.22 14.04 -2.14
CA GLY A 83 -3.16 14.94 -2.60
C GLY A 83 -2.28 14.35 -3.71
N ALA A 84 -2.52 13.10 -4.12
CA ALA A 84 -1.75 12.46 -5.17
C ALA A 84 -2.10 13.07 -6.55
N PRO A 85 -1.12 13.51 -7.33
CA PRO A 85 -1.38 14.13 -8.63
C PRO A 85 -1.91 13.14 -9.68
N ASN A 86 -1.59 11.87 -9.51
CA ASN A 86 -1.90 10.77 -10.43
C ASN A 86 -3.25 10.09 -10.18
N VAL A 87 -4.00 10.47 -9.14
CA VAL A 87 -5.33 9.89 -8.91
C VAL A 87 -6.30 10.36 -9.99
N ASP A 88 -7.09 9.42 -10.54
CA ASP A 88 -8.10 9.71 -11.56
C ASP A 88 -9.28 8.73 -11.47
N VAL A 89 -10.35 9.04 -12.21
CA VAL A 89 -11.56 8.20 -12.32
C VAL A 89 -11.21 6.82 -12.90
N ASP A 90 -11.99 5.82 -12.51
CA ASP A 90 -11.86 4.42 -12.91
C ASP A 90 -10.60 3.69 -12.41
N GLN A 91 -9.72 4.34 -11.68
CA GLN A 91 -8.57 3.68 -11.07
C GLN A 91 -8.97 2.75 -9.93
N THR A 92 -8.30 1.61 -9.86
CA THR A 92 -8.32 0.73 -8.69
C THR A 92 -7.22 1.18 -7.73
N VAL A 93 -7.59 1.45 -6.49
CA VAL A 93 -6.71 2.06 -5.48
C VAL A 93 -6.76 1.29 -4.17
N VAL A 94 -5.68 1.39 -3.40
CA VAL A 94 -5.66 0.91 -2.02
C VAL A 94 -6.22 2.00 -1.12
N VAL A 95 -7.17 1.64 -0.27
CA VAL A 95 -7.88 2.53 0.64
C VAL A 95 -7.59 2.14 2.07
N ALA A 96 -7.15 3.10 2.87
CA ALA A 96 -7.11 2.99 4.33
C ALA A 96 -8.34 3.69 4.93
N PRO A 97 -9.38 2.95 5.35
CA PRO A 97 -10.56 3.53 5.97
C PRO A 97 -10.25 4.13 7.34
N VAL A 98 -11.18 4.91 7.87
CA VAL A 98 -11.07 5.45 9.24
C VAL A 98 -10.96 4.29 10.23
N GLY A 99 -9.98 4.38 11.13
CA GLY A 99 -9.68 3.33 12.11
C GLY A 99 -8.43 2.51 11.77
N SER A 100 -8.02 2.44 10.51
CA SER A 100 -6.79 1.75 10.09
C SER A 100 -5.55 2.37 10.70
N THR A 101 -4.56 1.54 10.99
CA THR A 101 -3.23 1.99 11.43
C THR A 101 -2.22 1.72 10.32
N LEU A 102 -1.53 2.75 9.90
CA LEU A 102 -0.48 2.68 8.89
C LEU A 102 0.88 2.93 9.53
N THR A 103 1.90 2.27 8.99
CA THR A 103 3.29 2.47 9.42
C THR A 103 4.09 3.08 8.29
N THR A 104 4.81 4.13 8.56
CA THR A 104 5.72 4.76 7.59
C THR A 104 6.95 3.89 7.37
N ILE A 105 7.67 4.13 6.27
CA ILE A 105 8.97 3.48 5.98
C ILE A 105 10.00 3.70 7.11
N LYS A 106 9.84 4.77 7.90
CA LYS A 106 10.70 5.08 9.05
C LYS A 106 10.32 4.33 10.33
N GLY A 107 9.20 3.59 10.31
CA GLY A 107 8.70 2.83 11.46
C GLY A 107 7.68 3.57 12.34
N ASP A 108 7.37 4.84 12.04
CA ASP A 108 6.35 5.59 12.79
C ASP A 108 4.95 5.11 12.40
N SER A 109 4.11 4.81 13.40
CA SER A 109 2.74 4.39 13.16
C SER A 109 1.76 5.53 13.41
N PHE A 110 0.74 5.64 12.56
CA PHE A 110 -0.34 6.61 12.73
C PHE A 110 -1.69 6.00 12.37
N LYS A 111 -2.71 6.44 13.10
CA LYS A 111 -4.08 5.97 12.89
C LYS A 111 -4.85 6.92 11.99
N ILE A 112 -5.52 6.36 10.98
CA ILE A 112 -6.41 7.12 10.10
C ILE A 112 -7.64 7.55 10.88
N LYS A 113 -7.91 8.85 10.89
CA LYS A 113 -9.08 9.45 11.53
C LYS A 113 -9.89 10.20 10.49
N LYS A 114 -11.20 10.31 10.74
CA LYS A 114 -12.04 11.26 10.00
C LYS A 114 -11.45 12.66 10.17
N ALA A 115 -11.11 13.30 9.08
CA ALA A 115 -10.45 14.61 9.08
C ALA A 115 -11.22 15.60 8.21
N LYS A 116 -11.23 16.85 8.64
CA LYS A 116 -11.75 17.96 7.83
C LYS A 116 -10.57 18.67 7.16
N ILE A 117 -10.44 18.52 5.85
CA ILE A 117 -9.34 19.08 5.05
C ILE A 117 -9.89 20.21 4.20
N ARG A 118 -9.47 21.45 4.48
CA ARG A 118 -9.95 22.64 3.76
C ARG A 118 -11.48 22.70 3.65
N ASP A 119 -12.16 22.50 4.79
CA ASP A 119 -13.61 22.49 4.96
C ASP A 119 -14.37 21.28 4.41
N ILE A 120 -13.71 20.31 3.83
CA ILE A 120 -14.32 19.08 3.31
C ILE A 120 -13.89 17.89 4.17
N GLU A 121 -14.86 17.05 4.54
CA GLU A 121 -14.61 15.83 5.32
C GLU A 121 -13.99 14.74 4.45
N SER A 122 -12.94 14.10 4.98
CA SER A 122 -12.28 12.93 4.41
C SER A 122 -12.49 11.72 5.31
N HIS A 123 -12.98 10.63 4.75
CA HIS A 123 -13.35 9.39 5.46
C HIS A 123 -12.34 8.27 5.23
N GLY A 124 -11.07 8.61 5.03
CA GLY A 124 -9.99 7.67 4.81
C GLY A 124 -8.80 8.32 4.12
N MET A 125 -7.90 7.48 3.65
CA MET A 125 -6.74 7.87 2.86
C MET A 125 -6.56 6.91 1.68
N LEU A 126 -6.16 7.44 0.52
CA LEU A 126 -5.67 6.65 -0.59
C LEU A 126 -4.16 6.43 -0.43
N CYS A 127 -3.70 5.18 -0.58
CA CYS A 127 -2.32 4.76 -0.42
C CYS A 127 -1.60 4.64 -1.77
#